data_838e508c6838dd05f0a3977e652f06fe
#
_entry.id   838e508c6838dd05f0a3977e652f06fe
#
_cell.length_a   1.000
_cell.length_b   1.000
_cell.length_c   1.000
_cell.angle_alpha   90.00
_cell.angle_beta   90.00
_cell.angle_gamma   90.00
#
_symmetry.space_group_name_H-M   'P 1'
#
loop_
_entity.id
_entity.type
_entity.pdbx_description
1 polymer ?
#
loop_
_entity_poly.entity_id
_entity_poly.type
_entity_poly.pdbx_seq_one_letter_code
_entity_poly.pdbx_strand_id
1 'polypeptide(L)'
;MRTRKEVLEYGLSLPDTYQDAPFHDPNWILVRVKKNKKAFLWTYERNGQLCINIKVDPEWRDFWRNAYEAVQPGYHQNKNHWNTVILDGTIPKHDIQRMIAESYDLVI
;
A
#
# COMPACT_ATOMS: atom_id res chain seq x y z
N MET A 1 -4.24 11.73 2.43
CA MET A 1 -5.08 10.67 1.87
C MET A 1 -5.74 9.88 2.98
N ARG A 2 -7.04 9.77 2.96
CA ARG A 2 -7.79 9.05 3.99
C ARG A 2 -8.84 8.10 3.42
N THR A 3 -9.09 8.12 2.12
CA THR A 3 -10.12 7.29 1.50
C THR A 3 -9.51 6.26 0.57
N ARG A 4 -10.22 5.12 0.45
CA ARG A 4 -9.85 4.07 -0.49
C ARG A 4 -9.82 4.59 -1.92
N LYS A 5 -10.80 5.41 -2.29
CA LYS A 5 -10.87 6.02 -3.61
C LYS A 5 -9.60 6.78 -3.97
N GLU A 6 -9.11 7.62 -3.04
CA GLU A 6 -7.90 8.41 -3.28
C GLU A 6 -6.67 7.53 -3.53
N VAL A 7 -6.45 6.51 -2.69
CA VAL A 7 -5.28 5.65 -2.84
C VAL A 7 -5.37 4.76 -4.08
N LEU A 8 -6.56 4.25 -4.40
CA LEU A 8 -6.76 3.46 -5.63
C LEU A 8 -6.56 4.32 -6.87
N GLU A 9 -7.09 5.54 -6.91
CA GLU A 9 -6.89 6.46 -8.04
C GLU A 9 -5.40 6.73 -8.25
N TYR A 10 -4.65 6.95 -7.17
CA TYR A 10 -3.22 7.18 -7.29
C TYR A 10 -2.48 5.94 -7.82
N GLY A 11 -2.75 4.78 -7.25
CA GLY A 11 -2.13 3.52 -7.71
C GLY A 11 -2.44 3.23 -9.17
N LEU A 12 -3.68 3.47 -9.60
CA LEU A 12 -4.13 3.25 -10.98
C LEU A 12 -3.61 4.32 -11.95
N SER A 13 -3.10 5.44 -11.46
CA SER A 13 -2.44 6.47 -12.29
C SER A 13 -1.04 6.05 -12.73
N LEU A 14 -0.44 5.07 -12.08
CA LEU A 14 0.87 4.56 -12.44
C LEU A 14 0.76 3.65 -13.68
N PRO A 15 1.79 3.65 -14.57
CA PRO A 15 1.69 2.95 -15.85
C PRO A 15 1.49 1.44 -15.73
N ASP A 16 0.67 0.87 -16.61
CA ASP A 16 0.49 -0.57 -16.76
C ASP A 16 -0.09 -1.24 -15.51
N THR A 17 -1.09 -0.62 -14.90
CA THR A 17 -1.71 -1.11 -13.66
C THR A 17 -3.20 -1.42 -13.84
N TYR A 18 -3.72 -2.28 -12.98
CA TYR A 18 -5.14 -2.60 -12.93
C TYR A 18 -5.57 -2.96 -11.51
N GLN A 19 -6.85 -2.78 -11.25
CA GLN A 19 -7.48 -3.12 -9.97
C GLN A 19 -7.92 -4.58 -9.97
N ASP A 20 -7.74 -5.25 -8.84
CA ASP A 20 -8.15 -6.65 -8.65
C ASP A 20 -8.76 -6.85 -7.28
N ALA A 21 -9.77 -7.69 -7.20
CA ALA A 21 -10.41 -8.11 -5.96
C ALA A 21 -10.43 -9.63 -5.91
N PRO A 22 -9.26 -10.28 -5.67
CA PRO A 22 -9.10 -11.72 -5.89
C PRO A 22 -9.68 -12.60 -4.78
N PHE A 23 -10.13 -12.01 -3.67
CA PHE A 23 -10.62 -12.76 -2.51
C PHE A 23 -12.14 -12.70 -2.42
N HIS A 24 -12.76 -13.66 -1.72
CA HIS A 24 -14.18 -13.64 -1.43
C HIS A 24 -14.58 -12.46 -0.54
N ASP A 25 -13.68 -12.03 0.33
CA ASP A 25 -13.90 -10.87 1.19
C ASP A 25 -13.78 -9.58 0.36
N PRO A 26 -14.89 -8.83 0.16
CA PRO A 26 -14.86 -7.59 -0.62
C PRO A 26 -14.05 -6.46 0.05
N ASN A 27 -13.63 -6.67 1.29
CA ASN A 27 -12.77 -5.72 2.00
C ASN A 27 -11.40 -5.55 1.31
N TRP A 28 -10.92 -6.56 0.57
CA TRP A 28 -9.59 -6.55 -0.01
C TRP A 28 -9.62 -6.15 -1.47
N ILE A 29 -9.07 -4.97 -1.79
CA ILE A 29 -8.93 -4.48 -3.17
C ILE A 29 -7.46 -4.16 -3.40
N LEU A 30 -6.89 -4.70 -4.48
CA LEU A 30 -5.48 -4.61 -4.82
C LEU A 30 -5.28 -3.84 -6.11
N VAL A 31 -4.08 -3.26 -6.27
CA VAL A 31 -3.61 -2.74 -7.57
C VAL A 31 -2.38 -3.54 -7.97
N ARG A 32 -2.41 -4.06 -9.20
CA ARG A 32 -1.38 -4.94 -9.76
C ARG A 32 -0.76 -4.33 -11.02
N VAL A 33 0.44 -4.77 -11.33
CA VAL A 33 1.11 -4.48 -12.61
C VAL A 33 0.65 -5.51 -13.64
N LYS A 34 0.21 -5.06 -14.83
CA LYS A 34 -0.36 -5.95 -15.87
C LYS A 34 0.63 -6.99 -16.39
N LYS A 35 1.87 -6.59 -16.63
CA LYS A 35 2.86 -7.47 -17.28
C LYS A 35 3.25 -8.69 -16.44
N ASN A 36 3.21 -8.58 -15.12
CA ASN A 36 3.65 -9.66 -14.23
C ASN A 36 2.63 -10.05 -13.16
N LYS A 37 1.50 -9.33 -13.10
CA LYS A 37 0.40 -9.54 -12.13
C LYS A 37 0.80 -9.37 -10.67
N LYS A 38 1.96 -8.77 -10.40
CA LYS A 38 2.39 -8.50 -9.02
C LYS A 38 1.62 -7.34 -8.42
N ALA A 39 1.16 -7.51 -7.19
CA ALA A 39 0.48 -6.46 -6.45
C ALA A 39 1.51 -5.58 -5.73
N PHE A 40 1.30 -4.27 -5.80
CA PHE A 40 2.12 -3.30 -5.07
C PHE A 40 1.32 -2.46 -4.08
N LEU A 41 0.00 -2.54 -4.15
CA LEU A 41 -0.89 -1.80 -3.26
C LEU A 41 -2.05 -2.72 -2.87
N TRP A 42 -2.20 -2.95 -1.57
CA TRP A 42 -3.31 -3.68 -0.98
C TRP A 42 -4.12 -2.71 -0.14
N THR A 43 -5.42 -2.64 -0.34
CA THR A 43 -6.30 -1.78 0.45
C THR A 43 -7.31 -2.61 1.22
N TYR A 44 -7.54 -2.26 2.47
CA TYR A 44 -8.49 -2.96 3.33
C TYR A 44 -8.85 -2.11 4.55
N GLU A 45 -10.00 -2.38 5.15
CA GLU A 45 -10.37 -1.79 6.42
C GLU A 45 -10.07 -2.77 7.56
N ARG A 46 -9.54 -2.26 8.65
CA ARG A 46 -9.23 -3.03 9.85
C ARG A 46 -9.48 -2.15 11.07
N ASN A 47 -10.29 -2.65 12.01
CA ASN A 47 -10.64 -1.91 13.22
C ASN A 47 -11.25 -0.53 12.94
N GLY A 48 -12.07 -0.44 11.88
CA GLY A 48 -12.71 0.81 11.48
C GLY A 48 -11.80 1.81 10.79
N GLN A 49 -10.56 1.43 10.47
CA GLN A 49 -9.59 2.30 9.79
C GLN A 49 -9.20 1.73 8.45
N LEU A 50 -9.06 2.60 7.46
CA LEU A 50 -8.51 2.21 6.17
C LEU A 50 -7.01 2.00 6.30
N CYS A 51 -6.53 0.85 5.82
CA CYS A 51 -5.12 0.50 5.80
C CYS A 51 -4.69 0.18 4.37
N ILE A 52 -3.42 0.38 4.10
CA ILE A 52 -2.78 -0.11 2.88
C ILE A 52 -1.54 -0.91 3.24
N ASN A 53 -1.26 -1.95 2.46
CA ASN A 53 0.01 -2.64 2.49
C ASN A 53 0.80 -2.27 1.25
N ILE A 54 2.04 -1.87 1.45
CA ILE A 54 2.96 -1.50 0.39
C ILE A 54 4.28 -2.24 0.58
N LYS A 55 4.90 -2.61 -0.55
CA LYS A 55 6.18 -3.31 -0.53
C LYS A 55 7.31 -2.34 -0.21
N VAL A 56 8.30 -2.79 0.55
CA VAL A 56 9.47 -2.00 0.92
C VAL A 56 10.74 -2.82 0.73
N ASP A 57 11.82 -2.15 0.34
CA ASP A 57 13.14 -2.73 0.38
C ASP A 57 13.53 -2.97 1.85
N PRO A 58 14.05 -4.16 2.21
CA PRO A 58 14.44 -4.44 3.61
C PRO A 58 15.44 -3.44 4.19
N GLU A 59 16.28 -2.82 3.36
CA GLU A 59 17.22 -1.78 3.82
C GLU A 59 16.50 -0.49 4.20
N TRP A 60 15.31 -0.22 3.65
CA TRP A 60 14.54 1.01 3.86
C TRP A 60 13.28 0.82 4.69
N ARG A 61 12.94 -0.43 5.07
CA ARG A 61 11.67 -0.72 5.77
C ARG A 61 11.49 0.09 7.04
N ASP A 62 12.56 0.32 7.78
CA ASP A 62 12.50 0.99 9.08
C ASP A 62 12.44 2.52 8.95
N PHE A 63 12.83 3.06 7.79
CA PHE A 63 12.79 4.50 7.56
C PHE A 63 11.37 5.05 7.80
N TRP A 64 10.38 4.47 7.14
CA TRP A 64 8.99 4.91 7.28
C TRP A 64 8.38 4.52 8.61
N ARG A 65 8.74 3.35 9.14
CA ARG A 65 8.27 2.90 10.47
C ARG A 65 8.75 3.83 11.57
N ASN A 66 9.96 4.35 11.45
CA ASN A 66 10.51 5.30 12.42
C ASN A 66 9.97 6.72 12.23
N ALA A 67 9.61 7.08 11.00
CA ALA A 67 9.08 8.40 10.68
C ALA A 67 7.66 8.59 11.20
N TYR A 68 6.82 7.55 11.15
CA TYR A 68 5.39 7.64 11.48
C TYR A 68 4.91 6.43 12.28
N GLU A 69 4.20 6.67 13.38
CA GLU A 69 3.55 5.59 14.15
C GLU A 69 2.53 4.82 13.31
N ALA A 70 1.86 5.49 12.38
CA ALA A 70 0.87 4.86 11.50
C ALA A 70 1.49 3.90 10.48
N VAL A 71 2.81 3.84 10.35
CA VAL A 71 3.52 2.87 9.52
C VAL A 71 4.01 1.73 10.42
N GLN A 72 3.54 0.52 10.15
CA GLN A 72 3.77 -0.67 10.97
C GLN A 72 4.25 -1.84 10.12
N PRO A 73 4.79 -2.92 10.74
CA PRO A 73 5.08 -4.16 10.01
C PRO A 73 3.87 -4.71 9.27
N GLY A 74 4.10 -5.27 8.08
CA GLY A 74 3.02 -5.69 7.18
C GLY A 74 2.05 -6.70 7.79
N TYR A 75 0.78 -6.35 7.83
CA TYR A 75 -0.31 -7.20 8.31
C TYR A 75 -0.61 -8.30 7.27
N HIS A 76 -0.59 -9.55 7.71
CA HIS A 76 -0.78 -10.74 6.85
C HIS A 76 0.25 -10.92 5.74
N GLN A 77 1.41 -10.27 5.84
CA GLN A 77 2.46 -10.37 4.84
C GLN A 77 3.84 -10.46 5.49
N ASN A 78 4.87 -10.77 4.69
CA ASN A 78 6.24 -10.81 5.17
C ASN A 78 6.68 -9.43 5.67
N LYS A 79 7.00 -9.33 6.94
CA LYS A 79 7.29 -8.06 7.62
C LYS A 79 8.64 -7.46 7.26
N ASN A 80 9.51 -8.21 6.58
CA ASN A 80 10.76 -7.68 6.05
C ASN A 80 10.57 -6.94 4.72
N HIS A 81 9.51 -7.29 3.98
CA HIS A 81 9.27 -6.77 2.63
C HIS A 81 8.00 -5.91 2.53
N TRP A 82 7.19 -5.82 3.59
CA TRP A 82 5.92 -5.12 3.56
C TRP A 82 5.71 -4.24 4.79
N ASN A 83 5.19 -3.04 4.55
CA ASN A 83 4.69 -2.16 5.60
C ASN A 83 3.17 -2.02 5.46
N THR A 84 2.51 -1.89 6.62
CA THR A 84 1.11 -1.47 6.70
C THR A 84 1.09 0.00 7.06
N VAL A 85 0.31 0.78 6.31
CA VAL A 85 0.10 2.20 6.58
C VAL A 85 -1.35 2.41 6.98
N ILE A 86 -1.56 2.92 8.19
CA ILE A 86 -2.90 3.27 8.67
C ILE A 86 -3.20 4.70 8.18
N LEU A 87 -4.25 4.84 7.40
CA LEU A 87 -4.62 6.14 6.81
C LEU A 87 -5.52 6.92 7.76
N ASP A 88 -4.95 7.35 8.88
CA ASP A 88 -5.64 8.09 9.95
C ASP A 88 -5.52 9.61 9.83
N GLY A 89 -4.90 10.11 8.78
CA GLY A 89 -4.71 11.53 8.53
C GLY A 89 -3.44 12.12 9.12
N THR A 90 -2.60 11.30 9.79
CA THR A 90 -1.35 11.79 10.41
C THR A 90 -0.18 11.90 9.45
N ILE A 91 -0.26 11.21 8.28
CA ILE A 91 0.82 11.20 7.29
C ILE A 91 0.46 12.15 6.13
N PRO A 92 1.37 13.07 5.75
CA PRO A 92 1.14 13.93 4.60
C PRO A 92 0.88 13.13 3.31
N LYS A 93 0.01 13.64 2.47
CA LYS A 93 -0.39 12.99 1.20
C LYS A 93 0.82 12.64 0.34
N HIS A 94 1.78 13.56 0.20
CA HIS A 94 2.95 13.33 -0.66
C HIS A 94 3.82 12.16 -0.17
N ASP A 95 3.87 11.91 1.14
CA ASP A 95 4.62 10.79 1.69
C ASP A 95 3.89 9.46 1.44
N ILE A 96 2.56 9.44 1.53
CA ILE A 96 1.77 8.26 1.17
C ILE A 96 1.95 7.94 -0.33
N GLN A 97 1.87 8.95 -1.18
CA GLN A 97 2.10 8.78 -2.62
C GLN A 97 3.50 8.25 -2.90
N ARG A 98 4.49 8.76 -2.20
CA ARG A 98 5.87 8.29 -2.33
C ARG A 98 6.02 6.82 -1.94
N MET A 99 5.41 6.41 -0.82
CA MET A 99 5.44 5.01 -0.39
C MET A 99 4.80 4.08 -1.42
N ILE A 100 3.67 4.49 -2.00
CA ILE A 100 2.99 3.71 -3.05
C ILE A 100 3.88 3.62 -4.31
N ALA A 101 4.48 4.74 -4.74
CA ALA A 101 5.34 4.78 -5.91
C ALA A 101 6.62 3.94 -5.71
N GLU A 102 7.22 3.98 -4.54
CA GLU A 102 8.37 3.13 -4.20
C GLU A 102 8.01 1.65 -4.23
N SER A 103 6.82 1.29 -3.73
CA SER A 103 6.32 -0.09 -3.81
C SER A 103 6.14 -0.53 -5.26
N TYR A 104 5.56 0.32 -6.10
CA TYR A 104 5.42 0.07 -7.53
C TYR A 104 6.79 -0.21 -8.19
N ASP A 105 7.78 0.62 -7.91
CA ASP A 105 9.13 0.47 -8.47
C ASP A 105 9.80 -0.85 -8.09
N LEU A 106 9.44 -1.42 -6.95
CA LEU A 106 9.99 -2.70 -6.49
C LEU A 106 9.39 -3.92 -7.22
N VAL A 107 8.26 -3.77 -7.89
CA VAL A 107 7.57 -4.91 -8.54
C VAL A 107 7.58 -4.86 -10.06
N ILE A 108 7.94 -3.73 -10.66
CA ILE A 108 8.01 -3.62 -12.12
C ILE A 108 9.27 -4.23 -12.74
#